data_46b7e1e28dff5dadf89ba75826c0fd85
#
_entry.id   46b7e1e28dff5dadf89ba75826c0fd85
#
_cell.length_a   1.000
_cell.length_b   1.000
_cell.length_c   1.000
_cell.angle_alpha   90.00
_cell.angle_beta   90.00
_cell.angle_gamma   90.00
#
_symmetry.space_group_name_H-M   'P 1'
#
loop_
_entity.id
_entity.type
_entity.pdbx_description
1 polymer ?
#
loop_
_entity_poly.entity_id
_entity_poly.type
_entity_poly.pdbx_seq_one_letter_code
_entity_poly.pdbx_strand_id
1 'polypeptide(L)'
;MMENKMFCYQCQETVGNQGCSQVGVCGKTPETAGLQDLLIDVTKGLAEVINEVRCKGKEINNVYDDQVSENLFITITNANFDDQMIIEAVRKTLTLKKELLLQLDDQAVLSNRALWMEMDIEAIEKRMQMVGVLETADEDIRSLKQLITYGLKGMAAYNKHAHALGFRKDEIDRFIETTLVKIETSTMSLNDYVALTMETGKYGVQVMELLDQANTSTYGNPEITEVNIGVRNNPGILVSGHDLKDLEMLLEQTKDTGIDVYTHSEM
;
A
#
# COMPACT_ATOMS: atom_id res chain seq x y z
N MET A 1 18.30 -12.91 23.56
CA MET A 1 17.23 -12.09 22.99
C MET A 1 17.86 -11.37 21.82
N MET A 2 17.47 -11.68 20.58
CA MET A 2 17.89 -10.87 19.44
C MET A 2 17.25 -9.49 19.59
N GLU A 3 18.06 -8.43 19.56
CA GLU A 3 17.53 -7.06 19.57
C GLU A 3 16.61 -6.91 18.35
N ASN A 4 15.35 -6.64 18.60
CA ASN A 4 14.37 -6.32 17.56
C ASN A 4 14.77 -4.98 16.94
N LYS A 5 15.52 -5.01 15.84
CA LYS A 5 16.01 -3.83 15.13
C LYS A 5 15.02 -3.52 14.01
N MET A 6 14.55 -2.29 13.97
CA MET A 6 13.82 -1.75 12.82
C MET A 6 14.73 -0.88 11.96
N PHE A 7 14.35 -0.65 10.71
CA PHE A 7 14.86 0.44 9.91
C PHE A 7 13.74 1.05 9.07
N CYS A 8 13.43 2.33 9.29
CA CYS A 8 12.40 3.03 8.54
C CYS A 8 12.84 4.47 8.26
N TYR A 9 12.82 4.88 6.99
CA TYR A 9 13.08 6.27 6.57
C TYR A 9 12.02 6.75 5.54
N GLN A 10 10.80 6.25 5.70
CA GLN A 10 9.69 6.49 4.77
C GLN A 10 9.16 7.93 4.80
N CYS A 11 9.37 8.68 5.89
CA CYS A 11 8.86 10.03 6.06
C CYS A 11 9.98 11.05 6.35
N GLN A 12 9.68 12.32 6.19
CA GLN A 12 10.60 13.41 6.47
C GLN A 12 11.00 13.57 7.94
N GLU A 13 10.18 13.03 8.86
CA GLU A 13 10.42 13.08 10.31
C GLU A 13 11.43 12.01 10.79
N THR A 14 12.01 11.26 9.88
CA THR A 14 12.96 10.19 10.23
C THR A 14 14.14 10.72 11.04
N VAL A 15 14.56 9.95 12.06
CA VAL A 15 15.59 10.35 13.02
C VAL A 15 16.87 10.81 12.31
N GLY A 16 17.25 12.06 12.52
CA GLY A 16 18.49 12.66 12.01
C GLY A 16 18.60 12.65 10.48
N ASN A 17 17.49 12.53 9.73
CA ASN A 17 17.46 12.32 8.29
C ASN A 17 18.21 11.06 7.82
N GLN A 18 18.40 10.07 8.71
CA GLN A 18 19.12 8.82 8.43
C GLN A 18 18.23 7.59 8.47
N GLY A 19 17.33 7.51 9.44
CA GLY A 19 16.42 6.38 9.62
C GLY A 19 16.09 6.15 11.10
N CYS A 20 14.85 5.71 11.34
CA CYS A 20 14.43 5.24 12.65
C CYS A 20 14.87 3.79 12.82
N SER A 21 15.72 3.51 13.84
CA SER A 21 16.33 2.19 14.04
C SER A 21 15.96 1.52 15.38
N GLN A 22 15.29 2.24 16.29
CA GLN A 22 14.83 1.73 17.57
C GLN A 22 13.33 1.86 17.74
N VAL A 23 12.80 3.04 17.47
CA VAL A 23 11.38 3.38 17.46
C VAL A 23 11.16 4.48 16.44
N GLY A 24 10.04 4.47 15.74
CA GLY A 24 9.66 5.55 14.82
C GLY A 24 9.37 6.84 15.58
N VAL A 25 9.75 8.01 15.02
CA VAL A 25 9.30 9.32 15.55
C VAL A 25 7.77 9.38 15.62
N CYS A 26 7.08 8.69 14.71
CA CYS A 26 5.62 8.54 14.68
C CYS A 26 5.06 7.56 15.74
N GLY A 27 5.93 6.93 16.56
CA GLY A 27 5.53 5.91 17.53
C GLY A 27 5.52 4.47 17.02
N LYS A 28 5.86 4.23 15.75
CA LYS A 28 5.96 2.87 15.18
C LYS A 28 7.00 2.04 15.96
N THR A 29 6.57 0.89 16.44
CA THR A 29 7.44 -0.07 17.13
C THR A 29 8.30 -0.87 16.14
N PRO A 30 9.40 -1.50 16.58
CA PRO A 30 10.16 -2.43 15.74
C PRO A 30 9.30 -3.60 15.23
N GLU A 31 8.36 -4.07 16.02
CA GLU A 31 7.43 -5.15 15.65
C GLU A 31 6.50 -4.71 14.52
N THR A 32 5.82 -3.58 14.67
CA THR A 32 4.97 -3.01 13.61
C THR A 32 5.77 -2.73 12.33
N ALA A 33 6.99 -2.21 12.44
CA ALA A 33 7.85 -1.96 11.28
C ALA A 33 8.21 -3.25 10.54
N GLY A 34 8.60 -4.29 11.27
CA GLY A 34 8.92 -5.59 10.70
C GLY A 34 7.72 -6.30 10.08
N LEU A 35 6.53 -6.19 10.69
CA LEU A 35 5.28 -6.71 10.12
C LEU A 35 4.89 -5.98 8.83
N GLN A 36 5.09 -4.66 8.76
CA GLN A 36 4.86 -3.90 7.52
C GLN A 36 5.86 -4.30 6.42
N ASP A 37 7.13 -4.52 6.75
CA ASP A 37 8.13 -5.01 5.81
C ASP A 37 7.78 -6.42 5.31
N LEU A 38 7.31 -7.29 6.21
CA LEU A 38 6.82 -8.62 5.83
C LEU A 38 5.59 -8.54 4.91
N LEU A 39 4.64 -7.65 5.20
CA LEU A 39 3.48 -7.47 4.35
C LEU A 39 3.88 -7.02 2.94
N ILE A 40 4.87 -6.14 2.81
CA ILE A 40 5.43 -5.76 1.51
C ILE A 40 6.10 -6.96 0.83
N ASP A 41 6.87 -7.78 1.57
CA ASP A 41 7.53 -8.98 1.04
C ASP A 41 6.53 -9.99 0.48
N VAL A 42 5.47 -10.31 1.21
CA VAL A 42 4.45 -11.26 0.73
C VAL A 42 3.62 -10.68 -0.41
N THR A 43 3.45 -9.35 -0.46
CA THR A 43 2.78 -8.65 -1.56
C THR A 43 3.59 -8.74 -2.84
N LYS A 44 4.92 -8.58 -2.78
CA LYS A 44 5.82 -8.83 -3.91
C LYS A 44 5.71 -10.27 -4.40
N GLY A 45 5.63 -11.23 -3.48
CA GLY A 45 5.40 -12.63 -3.81
C GLY A 45 4.05 -12.89 -4.48
N LEU A 46 2.98 -12.24 -4.04
CA LEU A 46 1.67 -12.30 -4.69
C LEU A 46 1.72 -11.69 -6.10
N ALA A 47 2.34 -10.51 -6.25
CA ALA A 47 2.50 -9.85 -7.53
C ALA A 47 3.27 -10.70 -8.56
N GLU A 48 4.29 -11.45 -8.13
CA GLU A 48 5.03 -12.38 -8.98
C GLU A 48 4.12 -13.51 -9.49
N VAL A 49 3.31 -14.10 -8.62
CA VAL A 49 2.36 -15.16 -9.01
C VAL A 49 1.28 -14.61 -9.93
N ILE A 50 0.73 -13.42 -9.68
CA ILE A 50 -0.22 -12.74 -10.55
C ILE A 50 0.37 -12.58 -11.96
N ASN A 51 1.58 -12.04 -12.05
CA ASN A 51 2.27 -11.83 -13.33
C ASN A 51 2.48 -13.15 -14.08
N GLU A 52 2.88 -14.22 -13.39
CA GLU A 52 3.07 -15.53 -14.03
C GLU A 52 1.74 -16.13 -14.54
N VAL A 53 0.65 -16.04 -13.77
CA VAL A 53 -0.68 -16.49 -14.21
C VAL A 53 -1.14 -15.72 -15.46
N ARG A 54 -0.95 -14.39 -15.48
CA ARG A 54 -1.24 -13.56 -16.66
C ARG A 54 -0.35 -13.88 -17.86
N CYS A 55 0.95 -14.16 -17.65
CA CYS A 55 1.85 -14.60 -18.73
C CYS A 55 1.42 -15.91 -19.38
N LYS A 56 0.72 -16.80 -18.64
CA LYS A 56 0.10 -18.01 -19.18
C LYS A 56 -1.22 -17.74 -19.90
N GLY A 57 -1.62 -16.50 -20.09
CA GLY A 57 -2.83 -16.10 -20.77
C GLY A 57 -4.11 -16.36 -19.97
N LYS A 58 -4.02 -16.53 -18.65
CA LYS A 58 -5.18 -16.72 -17.77
C LYS A 58 -5.69 -15.38 -17.26
N GLU A 59 -7.01 -15.25 -17.22
CA GLU A 59 -7.67 -14.13 -16.55
C GLU A 59 -7.68 -14.35 -15.04
N ILE A 60 -7.53 -13.27 -14.29
CA ILE A 60 -7.63 -13.27 -12.83
C ILE A 60 -8.72 -12.31 -12.37
N ASN A 61 -9.29 -12.60 -11.21
CA ASN A 61 -10.28 -11.72 -10.59
C ASN A 61 -9.59 -10.51 -9.96
N ASN A 62 -10.23 -9.34 -10.03
CA ASN A 62 -9.74 -8.07 -9.48
C ASN A 62 -9.43 -8.14 -7.97
N VAL A 63 -9.95 -9.14 -7.24
CA VAL A 63 -9.66 -9.31 -5.82
C VAL A 63 -8.17 -9.42 -5.51
N TYR A 64 -7.37 -9.94 -6.46
CA TYR A 64 -5.92 -10.05 -6.30
C TYR A 64 -5.24 -8.69 -6.47
N ASP A 65 -5.66 -7.91 -7.45
CA ASP A 65 -5.17 -6.54 -7.70
C ASP A 65 -5.54 -5.62 -6.53
N ASP A 66 -6.77 -5.75 -6.02
CA ASP A 66 -7.25 -5.03 -4.84
C ASP A 66 -6.43 -5.38 -3.61
N GLN A 67 -6.04 -6.65 -3.43
CA GLN A 67 -5.22 -7.05 -2.28
C GLN A 67 -3.81 -6.46 -2.36
N VAL A 68 -3.21 -6.37 -3.55
CA VAL A 68 -1.91 -5.70 -3.73
C VAL A 68 -2.01 -4.22 -3.34
N SER A 69 -3.03 -3.51 -3.84
CA SER A 69 -3.26 -2.10 -3.51
C SER A 69 -3.57 -1.89 -2.03
N GLU A 70 -4.40 -2.74 -1.41
CA GLU A 70 -4.72 -2.71 0.01
C GLU A 70 -3.46 -2.86 0.89
N ASN A 71 -2.63 -3.84 0.60
CA ASN A 71 -1.40 -4.11 1.36
C ASN A 71 -0.42 -2.94 1.29
N LEU A 72 -0.24 -2.36 0.10
CA LEU A 72 0.62 -1.19 -0.06
C LEU A 72 0.05 0.02 0.70
N PHE A 73 -1.26 0.23 0.67
CA PHE A 73 -1.94 1.29 1.40
C PHE A 73 -1.79 1.16 2.92
N ILE A 74 -2.02 -0.04 3.48
CA ILE A 74 -1.84 -0.33 4.91
C ILE A 74 -0.44 0.06 5.39
N THR A 75 0.58 -0.09 4.54
CA THR A 75 1.99 0.15 4.90
C THR A 75 2.46 1.60 4.65
N ILE A 76 1.58 2.52 4.25
CA ILE A 76 1.92 3.94 4.14
C ILE A 76 2.25 4.49 5.53
N THR A 77 3.23 5.33 5.59
CA THR A 77 3.95 5.93 6.73
C THR A 77 3.32 5.66 8.10
N ASN A 78 2.22 6.20 8.48
CA ASN A 78 1.56 6.04 9.78
C ASN A 78 0.06 5.74 9.63
N ALA A 79 -0.31 5.02 8.56
CA ALA A 79 -1.70 4.70 8.26
C ALA A 79 -2.27 3.61 9.21
N ASN A 80 -1.46 2.58 9.53
CA ASN A 80 -1.92 1.49 10.37
C ASN A 80 -0.79 0.99 11.31
N PHE A 81 -1.07 0.97 12.62
CA PHE A 81 -0.18 0.45 13.68
C PHE A 81 -0.81 -0.72 14.44
N ASP A 82 -1.87 -1.31 13.91
CA ASP A 82 -2.48 -2.50 14.48
C ASP A 82 -1.77 -3.76 13.95
N ASP A 83 -0.90 -4.32 14.78
CA ASP A 83 -0.10 -5.50 14.44
C ASP A 83 -0.98 -6.71 14.09
N GLN A 84 -2.12 -6.87 14.75
CA GLN A 84 -3.03 -7.98 14.48
C GLN A 84 -3.66 -7.85 13.09
N MET A 85 -4.09 -6.65 12.72
CA MET A 85 -4.62 -6.37 11.38
C MET A 85 -3.57 -6.59 10.29
N ILE A 86 -2.31 -6.24 10.55
CA ILE A 86 -1.21 -6.48 9.60
C ILE A 86 -0.97 -8.00 9.43
N ILE A 87 -0.96 -8.78 10.53
CA ILE A 87 -0.84 -10.24 10.49
C ILE A 87 -2.00 -10.86 9.70
N GLU A 88 -3.22 -10.37 9.89
CA GLU A 88 -4.38 -10.84 9.13
C GLU A 88 -4.26 -10.52 7.63
N ALA A 89 -3.74 -9.34 7.28
CA ALA A 89 -3.46 -8.98 5.89
C ALA A 89 -2.38 -9.90 5.26
N VAL A 90 -1.33 -10.24 6.01
CA VAL A 90 -0.32 -11.23 5.58
C VAL A 90 -0.99 -12.58 5.30
N ARG A 91 -1.78 -13.11 6.22
CA ARG A 91 -2.47 -14.40 6.06
C ARG A 91 -3.45 -14.41 4.90
N LYS A 92 -4.22 -13.34 4.73
CA LYS A 92 -5.12 -13.16 3.59
C LYS A 92 -4.35 -13.17 2.26
N THR A 93 -3.23 -12.44 2.20
CA THR A 93 -2.36 -12.39 1.02
C THR A 93 -1.81 -13.78 0.67
N LEU A 94 -1.35 -14.54 1.67
CA LEU A 94 -0.87 -15.91 1.46
C LEU A 94 -1.98 -16.85 1.00
N THR A 95 -3.20 -16.69 1.51
CA THR A 95 -4.36 -17.48 1.07
C THR A 95 -4.68 -17.23 -0.40
N LEU A 96 -4.78 -15.96 -0.81
CA LEU A 96 -5.01 -15.59 -2.21
C LEU A 96 -3.87 -16.06 -3.13
N LYS A 97 -2.62 -15.92 -2.67
CA LYS A 97 -1.46 -16.44 -3.40
C LYS A 97 -1.53 -17.96 -3.61
N LYS A 98 -1.95 -18.71 -2.59
CA LYS A 98 -2.15 -20.16 -2.70
C LYS A 98 -3.18 -20.54 -3.77
N GLU A 99 -4.28 -19.80 -3.84
CA GLU A 99 -5.31 -20.02 -4.87
C GLU A 99 -4.77 -19.83 -6.28
N LEU A 100 -3.94 -18.78 -6.50
CA LEU A 100 -3.32 -18.54 -7.80
C LEU A 100 -2.24 -19.58 -8.13
N LEU A 101 -1.44 -20.02 -7.15
CA LEU A 101 -0.43 -21.05 -7.36
C LEU A 101 -1.03 -22.36 -7.88
N LEU A 102 -2.25 -22.73 -7.45
CA LEU A 102 -2.98 -23.90 -7.96
C LEU A 102 -3.35 -23.79 -9.45
N GLN A 103 -3.28 -22.60 -10.02
CA GLN A 103 -3.53 -22.39 -11.44
C GLN A 103 -2.27 -22.54 -12.30
N LEU A 104 -1.09 -22.56 -11.69
CA LEU A 104 0.19 -22.71 -12.40
C LEU A 104 0.55 -24.19 -12.56
N ASP A 105 1.33 -24.50 -13.57
CA ASP A 105 1.94 -25.80 -13.79
C ASP A 105 3.31 -25.90 -13.10
N ASP A 106 3.86 -27.10 -13.02
CA ASP A 106 5.16 -27.40 -12.39
C ASP A 106 6.35 -26.76 -13.12
N GLN A 107 6.15 -26.13 -14.27
CA GLN A 107 7.19 -25.48 -15.06
C GLN A 107 7.36 -23.99 -14.72
N ALA A 108 6.49 -23.41 -13.89
CA ALA A 108 6.62 -22.03 -13.45
C ALA A 108 7.90 -21.86 -12.59
N VAL A 109 8.74 -20.91 -12.99
CA VAL A 109 9.97 -20.58 -12.24
C VAL A 109 9.66 -19.40 -11.33
N LEU A 110 9.48 -19.68 -10.04
CA LEU A 110 9.08 -18.70 -9.04
C LEU A 110 10.18 -18.50 -7.99
N SER A 111 10.30 -17.29 -7.46
CA SER A 111 11.22 -16.97 -6.37
C SER A 111 10.81 -17.63 -5.05
N ASN A 112 11.75 -17.72 -4.10
CA ASN A 112 11.46 -18.16 -2.74
C ASN A 112 10.39 -17.29 -2.06
N ARG A 113 10.27 -16.00 -2.41
CA ARG A 113 9.25 -15.08 -1.91
C ARG A 113 7.86 -15.47 -2.40
N ALA A 114 7.73 -15.83 -3.68
CA ALA A 114 6.48 -16.32 -4.26
C ALA A 114 6.07 -17.67 -3.68
N LEU A 115 7.03 -18.54 -3.35
CA LEU A 115 6.79 -19.88 -2.81
C LEU A 115 6.60 -19.95 -1.28
N TRP A 116 6.95 -18.88 -0.55
CA TRP A 116 6.78 -18.85 0.91
C TRP A 116 5.30 -18.79 1.31
N MET A 117 4.84 -19.75 2.14
CA MET A 117 3.41 -19.98 2.44
C MET A 117 3.10 -20.25 3.92
N GLU A 118 4.05 -20.03 4.81
CA GLU A 118 3.88 -20.31 6.24
C GLU A 118 3.03 -19.24 6.93
N MET A 119 2.01 -19.67 7.69
CA MET A 119 1.00 -18.76 8.29
C MET A 119 0.99 -18.76 9.82
N ASP A 120 1.79 -19.64 10.45
CA ASP A 120 1.92 -19.66 11.90
C ASP A 120 2.75 -18.47 12.40
N ILE A 121 2.50 -18.06 13.64
CA ILE A 121 3.09 -16.84 14.18
C ILE A 121 4.62 -16.93 14.29
N GLU A 122 5.16 -18.11 14.61
CA GLU A 122 6.61 -18.32 14.75
C GLU A 122 7.32 -18.17 13.40
N ALA A 123 6.74 -18.68 12.33
CA ALA A 123 7.26 -18.53 10.98
C ALA A 123 7.15 -17.07 10.48
N ILE A 124 6.06 -16.37 10.82
CA ILE A 124 5.86 -14.94 10.55
C ILE A 124 6.97 -14.12 11.24
N GLU A 125 7.18 -14.32 12.54
CA GLU A 125 8.21 -13.62 13.32
C GLU A 125 9.62 -13.90 12.77
N LYS A 126 9.90 -15.13 12.38
CA LYS A 126 11.18 -15.50 11.79
C LYS A 126 11.39 -14.83 10.42
N ARG A 127 10.38 -14.84 9.56
CA ARG A 127 10.46 -14.22 8.23
C ARG A 127 10.61 -12.70 8.33
N MET A 128 9.89 -12.06 9.24
CA MET A 128 9.96 -10.64 9.52
C MET A 128 11.40 -10.15 9.81
N GLN A 129 12.23 -10.97 10.45
CA GLN A 129 13.62 -10.64 10.74
C GLN A 129 14.57 -10.76 9.54
N MET A 130 14.11 -11.37 8.45
CA MET A 130 14.93 -11.67 7.26
C MET A 130 14.65 -10.70 6.10
N VAL A 131 13.57 -9.95 6.16
CA VAL A 131 13.10 -9.06 5.10
C VAL A 131 13.14 -7.60 5.55
N GLY A 132 13.09 -6.68 4.62
CA GLY A 132 12.99 -5.25 4.90
C GLY A 132 13.99 -4.40 4.13
N VAL A 133 14.00 -3.12 4.47
CA VAL A 133 14.75 -2.09 3.74
C VAL A 133 16.25 -2.42 3.61
N LEU A 134 16.86 -2.96 4.66
CA LEU A 134 18.30 -3.25 4.71
C LEU A 134 18.71 -4.56 4.02
N GLU A 135 17.77 -5.33 3.45
CA GLU A 135 18.06 -6.52 2.63
C GLU A 135 18.95 -6.17 1.42
N THR A 136 18.79 -4.97 0.85
CA THR A 136 19.63 -4.47 -0.24
C THR A 136 20.85 -3.74 0.35
N ALA A 137 22.04 -4.33 0.20
CA ALA A 137 23.29 -3.81 0.77
C ALA A 137 23.78 -2.51 0.10
N ASP A 138 23.66 -2.41 -1.23
CA ASP A 138 24.04 -1.22 -1.99
C ASP A 138 23.07 -0.07 -1.68
N GLU A 139 23.61 1.06 -1.21
CA GLU A 139 22.83 2.18 -0.72
C GLU A 139 22.07 2.93 -1.82
N ASP A 140 22.67 3.09 -2.99
CA ASP A 140 22.05 3.79 -4.12
C ASP A 140 20.88 2.94 -4.68
N ILE A 141 21.12 1.65 -4.87
CA ILE A 141 20.07 0.70 -5.31
C ILE A 141 18.97 0.62 -4.26
N ARG A 142 19.31 0.51 -2.97
CA ARG A 142 18.35 0.49 -1.88
C ARG A 142 17.47 1.75 -1.87
N SER A 143 18.08 2.92 -2.02
CA SER A 143 17.36 4.20 -2.04
C SER A 143 16.39 4.29 -3.21
N LEU A 144 16.80 3.87 -4.41
CA LEU A 144 15.92 3.85 -5.58
C LEU A 144 14.80 2.81 -5.47
N LYS A 145 15.08 1.61 -4.95
CA LYS A 145 14.05 0.61 -4.66
C LYS A 145 13.00 1.15 -3.70
N GLN A 146 13.44 1.85 -2.65
CA GLN A 146 12.50 2.41 -1.67
C GLN A 146 11.73 3.60 -2.24
N LEU A 147 12.37 4.48 -3.02
CA LEU A 147 11.68 5.59 -3.69
C LEU A 147 10.57 5.07 -4.61
N ILE A 148 10.84 4.03 -5.41
CA ILE A 148 9.85 3.38 -6.25
C ILE A 148 8.74 2.76 -5.37
N THR A 149 9.10 2.02 -4.32
CA THR A 149 8.13 1.38 -3.42
C THR A 149 7.21 2.43 -2.77
N TYR A 150 7.74 3.57 -2.35
CA TYR A 150 6.93 4.67 -1.78
C TYR A 150 6.03 5.31 -2.83
N GLY A 151 6.51 5.46 -4.07
CA GLY A 151 5.67 5.87 -5.20
C GLY A 151 4.51 4.91 -5.44
N LEU A 152 4.78 3.59 -5.43
CA LEU A 152 3.74 2.57 -5.57
C LEU A 152 2.73 2.58 -4.42
N LYS A 153 3.16 2.86 -3.17
CA LYS A 153 2.23 3.02 -2.04
C LYS A 153 1.30 4.22 -2.24
N GLY A 154 1.83 5.36 -2.68
CA GLY A 154 1.01 6.54 -3.01
C GLY A 154 0.02 6.25 -4.14
N MET A 155 0.47 5.57 -5.20
CA MET A 155 -0.40 5.14 -6.29
C MET A 155 -1.50 4.19 -5.78
N ALA A 156 -1.15 3.23 -4.93
CA ALA A 156 -2.10 2.26 -4.38
C ALA A 156 -3.19 2.93 -3.54
N ALA A 157 -2.87 4.00 -2.80
CA ALA A 157 -3.86 4.78 -2.06
C ALA A 157 -4.89 5.43 -3.00
N TYR A 158 -4.44 6.13 -4.03
CA TYR A 158 -5.33 6.76 -5.01
C TYR A 158 -6.13 5.72 -5.80
N ASN A 159 -5.47 4.62 -6.19
CA ASN A 159 -6.12 3.52 -6.90
C ASN A 159 -7.24 2.89 -6.08
N LYS A 160 -7.00 2.64 -4.79
CA LYS A 160 -8.01 2.11 -3.86
C LYS A 160 -9.22 3.04 -3.74
N HIS A 161 -9.00 4.35 -3.61
CA HIS A 161 -10.10 5.32 -3.55
C HIS A 161 -10.90 5.35 -4.86
N ALA A 162 -10.23 5.29 -6.02
CA ALA A 162 -10.90 5.19 -7.31
C ALA A 162 -11.71 3.89 -7.44
N HIS A 163 -11.15 2.75 -7.02
CA HIS A 163 -11.84 1.45 -7.03
C HIS A 163 -13.09 1.45 -6.13
N ALA A 164 -13.04 2.12 -4.97
CA ALA A 164 -14.19 2.26 -4.08
C ALA A 164 -15.37 3.00 -4.73
N LEU A 165 -15.11 3.83 -5.73
CA LEU A 165 -16.10 4.52 -6.55
C LEU A 165 -16.43 3.80 -7.86
N GLY A 166 -15.86 2.61 -8.09
CA GLY A 166 -16.11 1.80 -9.28
C GLY A 166 -15.26 2.16 -10.51
N PHE A 167 -14.23 2.99 -10.35
CA PHE A 167 -13.34 3.39 -11.43
C PHE A 167 -12.05 2.58 -11.40
N ARG A 168 -11.70 1.95 -12.54
CA ARG A 168 -10.49 1.11 -12.68
C ARG A 168 -9.79 1.37 -14.00
N LYS A 169 -8.47 1.21 -14.00
CA LYS A 169 -7.61 1.10 -15.18
C LYS A 169 -6.64 -0.07 -14.96
N ASP A 170 -6.86 -1.19 -15.64
CA ASP A 170 -6.05 -2.42 -15.54
C ASP A 170 -4.55 -2.17 -15.74
N GLU A 171 -4.19 -1.19 -16.56
CA GLU A 171 -2.80 -0.82 -16.81
C GLU A 171 -2.09 -0.27 -15.57
N ILE A 172 -2.82 0.38 -14.65
CA ILE A 172 -2.28 0.87 -13.37
C ILE A 172 -2.03 -0.31 -12.43
N ASP A 173 -2.99 -1.22 -12.28
CA ASP A 173 -2.85 -2.42 -11.46
C ASP A 173 -1.66 -3.26 -11.94
N ARG A 174 -1.59 -3.53 -13.24
CA ARG A 174 -0.48 -4.27 -13.87
C ARG A 174 0.87 -3.57 -13.71
N PHE A 175 0.91 -2.25 -13.79
CA PHE A 175 2.14 -1.51 -13.56
C PHE A 175 2.65 -1.66 -12.12
N ILE A 176 1.77 -1.52 -11.13
CA ILE A 176 2.11 -1.70 -9.71
C ILE A 176 2.71 -3.09 -9.50
N GLU A 177 2.02 -4.14 -9.93
CA GLU A 177 2.44 -5.53 -9.75
C GLU A 177 3.74 -5.87 -10.48
N THR A 178 3.85 -5.47 -11.75
CA THR A 178 5.06 -5.70 -12.53
C THR A 178 6.26 -4.98 -11.93
N THR A 179 6.05 -3.76 -11.42
CA THR A 179 7.12 -2.96 -10.81
C THR A 179 7.57 -3.56 -9.49
N LEU A 180 6.66 -4.06 -8.64
CA LEU A 180 7.00 -4.79 -7.40
C LEU A 180 7.92 -5.99 -7.67
N VAL A 181 7.75 -6.68 -8.80
CA VAL A 181 8.60 -7.80 -9.19
C VAL A 181 9.92 -7.31 -9.79
N LYS A 182 9.87 -6.31 -10.67
CA LYS A 182 11.07 -5.75 -11.34
C LYS A 182 12.11 -5.25 -10.35
N ILE A 183 11.71 -4.54 -9.28
CA ILE A 183 12.66 -4.00 -8.30
C ILE A 183 13.43 -5.07 -7.53
N GLU A 184 13.02 -6.33 -7.58
CA GLU A 184 13.71 -7.47 -6.98
C GLU A 184 14.62 -8.21 -7.96
N THR A 185 14.64 -7.80 -9.22
CA THR A 185 15.47 -8.44 -10.27
C THR A 185 16.94 -8.05 -10.11
N SER A 186 17.81 -9.03 -9.89
CA SER A 186 19.24 -8.82 -9.65
C SER A 186 20.04 -8.31 -10.86
N THR A 187 19.43 -8.28 -12.05
CA THR A 187 20.11 -7.87 -13.31
C THR A 187 19.92 -6.40 -13.66
N MET A 188 19.12 -5.64 -12.90
CA MET A 188 18.90 -4.22 -13.14
C MET A 188 20.13 -3.39 -12.77
N SER A 189 20.55 -2.51 -13.68
CA SER A 189 21.56 -1.50 -13.44
C SER A 189 20.96 -0.28 -12.68
N LEU A 190 21.85 0.58 -12.14
CA LEU A 190 21.42 1.84 -11.52
C LEU A 190 20.56 2.70 -12.48
N ASN A 191 20.96 2.77 -13.77
CA ASN A 191 20.19 3.51 -14.78
C ASN A 191 18.81 2.92 -15.03
N ASP A 192 18.64 1.60 -14.93
CA ASP A 192 17.34 0.95 -15.05
C ASP A 192 16.43 1.32 -13.88
N TYR A 193 16.96 1.41 -12.65
CA TYR A 193 16.21 1.88 -11.48
C TYR A 193 15.82 3.36 -11.62
N VAL A 194 16.70 4.22 -12.14
CA VAL A 194 16.37 5.62 -12.42
C VAL A 194 15.25 5.72 -13.47
N ALA A 195 15.34 4.96 -14.56
CA ALA A 195 14.30 4.91 -15.58
C ALA A 195 12.96 4.43 -15.00
N LEU A 196 12.96 3.39 -14.17
CA LEU A 196 11.78 2.85 -13.52
C LEU A 196 11.17 3.85 -12.51
N THR A 197 12.00 4.65 -11.82
CA THR A 197 11.53 5.75 -10.96
C THR A 197 10.75 6.79 -11.77
N MET A 198 11.27 7.19 -12.92
CA MET A 198 10.58 8.14 -13.80
C MET A 198 9.28 7.56 -14.37
N GLU A 199 9.28 6.27 -14.71
CA GLU A 199 8.08 5.56 -15.16
C GLU A 199 7.02 5.49 -14.04
N THR A 200 7.43 5.22 -12.80
CA THR A 200 6.56 5.26 -11.63
C THR A 200 5.89 6.63 -11.47
N GLY A 201 6.65 7.72 -11.65
CA GLY A 201 6.09 9.07 -11.64
C GLY A 201 5.05 9.30 -12.74
N LYS A 202 5.27 8.77 -13.95
CA LYS A 202 4.31 8.85 -15.06
C LYS A 202 2.99 8.13 -14.72
N TYR A 203 3.04 6.93 -14.19
CA TYR A 203 1.85 6.19 -13.74
C TYR A 203 1.20 6.85 -12.52
N GLY A 204 2.00 7.50 -11.67
CA GLY A 204 1.48 8.33 -10.58
C GLY A 204 0.54 9.43 -11.08
N VAL A 205 0.88 10.12 -12.19
CA VAL A 205 -0.01 11.11 -12.82
C VAL A 205 -1.29 10.44 -13.33
N GLN A 206 -1.20 9.26 -13.94
CA GLN A 206 -2.37 8.55 -14.47
C GLN A 206 -3.34 8.09 -13.36
N VAL A 207 -2.83 7.67 -12.21
CA VAL A 207 -3.71 7.28 -11.09
C VAL A 207 -4.36 8.51 -10.44
N MET A 208 -3.67 9.64 -10.38
CA MET A 208 -4.28 10.90 -9.93
C MET A 208 -5.40 11.34 -10.87
N GLU A 209 -5.20 11.26 -12.20
CA GLU A 209 -6.25 11.50 -13.20
C GLU A 209 -7.45 10.57 -13.02
N LEU A 210 -7.20 9.28 -12.75
CA LEU A 210 -8.27 8.32 -12.49
C LEU A 210 -9.09 8.68 -11.26
N LEU A 211 -8.43 9.07 -10.17
CA LEU A 211 -9.10 9.49 -8.93
C LEU A 211 -9.86 10.79 -9.11
N ASP A 212 -9.29 11.78 -9.81
CA ASP A 212 -9.98 13.03 -10.15
C ASP A 212 -11.27 12.73 -10.94
N GLN A 213 -11.18 11.89 -11.96
CA GLN A 213 -12.35 11.45 -12.72
C GLN A 213 -13.39 10.75 -11.84
N ALA A 214 -12.96 9.86 -10.93
CA ALA A 214 -13.85 9.15 -10.02
C ALA A 214 -14.58 10.13 -9.08
N ASN A 215 -13.85 11.03 -8.45
CA ASN A 215 -14.39 11.99 -7.51
C ASN A 215 -15.32 13.00 -8.20
N THR A 216 -14.90 13.61 -9.31
CA THR A 216 -15.67 14.64 -10.01
C THR A 216 -16.92 14.06 -10.66
N SER A 217 -16.86 12.81 -11.15
CA SER A 217 -18.05 12.12 -11.68
C SER A 217 -19.05 11.73 -10.61
N THR A 218 -18.60 11.45 -9.39
CA THR A 218 -19.45 10.99 -8.29
C THR A 218 -20.00 12.16 -7.46
N TYR A 219 -19.16 13.15 -7.15
CA TYR A 219 -19.47 14.24 -6.21
C TYR A 219 -19.58 15.62 -6.87
N GLY A 220 -19.24 15.74 -8.14
CA GLY A 220 -19.22 17.02 -8.88
C GLY A 220 -17.87 17.73 -8.80
N ASN A 221 -17.75 18.77 -9.59
CA ASN A 221 -16.56 19.61 -9.59
C ASN A 221 -16.53 20.55 -8.39
N PRO A 222 -15.32 20.89 -7.86
CA PRO A 222 -15.19 21.90 -6.82
C PRO A 222 -15.79 23.25 -7.24
N GLU A 223 -16.57 23.87 -6.34
CA GLU A 223 -17.22 25.16 -6.56
C GLU A 223 -16.90 26.12 -5.40
N ILE A 224 -16.89 27.42 -5.70
CA ILE A 224 -16.79 28.44 -4.66
C ILE A 224 -18.10 28.40 -3.86
N THR A 225 -18.01 28.02 -2.58
CA THR A 225 -19.17 27.77 -1.71
C THR A 225 -19.02 28.54 -0.41
N GLU A 226 -20.11 29.19 0.03
CA GLU A 226 -20.17 29.75 1.37
C GLU A 226 -20.39 28.64 2.41
N VAL A 227 -19.49 28.57 3.39
CA VAL A 227 -19.55 27.59 4.47
C VAL A 227 -19.76 28.25 5.83
N ASN A 228 -20.53 27.61 6.69
CA ASN A 228 -20.70 28.05 8.06
C ASN A 228 -19.51 27.60 8.91
N ILE A 229 -18.71 28.53 9.42
CA ILE A 229 -17.55 28.27 10.27
C ILE A 229 -17.88 28.24 11.77
N GLY A 230 -19.15 28.42 12.15
CA GLY A 230 -19.60 28.35 13.54
C GLY A 230 -19.89 26.91 13.98
N VAL A 231 -20.09 26.74 15.29
CA VAL A 231 -20.51 25.46 15.90
C VAL A 231 -21.97 25.53 16.36
N ARG A 232 -22.63 24.39 16.38
CA ARG A 232 -23.99 24.20 16.90
C ARG A 232 -23.94 23.60 18.30
N ASN A 233 -25.13 23.33 18.88
CA ASN A 233 -25.24 22.83 20.24
C ASN A 233 -25.30 21.29 20.34
N ASN A 234 -25.29 20.59 19.23
CA ASN A 234 -25.31 19.12 19.19
C ASN A 234 -23.93 18.54 19.46
N PRO A 235 -23.85 17.27 19.90
CA PRO A 235 -22.58 16.54 19.83
C PRO A 235 -21.99 16.59 18.42
N GLY A 236 -20.67 16.73 18.31
CA GLY A 236 -20.01 16.88 17.03
C GLY A 236 -18.93 15.83 16.77
N ILE A 237 -18.79 15.43 15.50
CA ILE A 237 -17.66 14.65 15.00
C ILE A 237 -16.81 15.57 14.14
N LEU A 238 -15.52 15.70 14.46
CA LEU A 238 -14.56 16.41 13.64
C LEU A 238 -13.88 15.41 12.68
N VAL A 239 -13.99 15.68 11.38
CA VAL A 239 -13.36 14.89 10.32
C VAL A 239 -12.23 15.68 9.69
N SER A 240 -11.07 15.06 9.56
CA SER A 240 -9.92 15.61 8.83
C SER A 240 -9.37 14.56 7.90
N GLY A 241 -9.04 14.92 6.68
CA GLY A 241 -8.55 14.00 5.65
C GLY A 241 -9.00 14.40 4.25
N HIS A 242 -9.10 13.43 3.34
CA HIS A 242 -9.42 13.68 1.93
C HIS A 242 -10.17 12.53 1.25
N ASP A 243 -10.62 11.50 1.99
CA ASP A 243 -11.43 10.42 1.44
C ASP A 243 -12.91 10.80 1.42
N LEU A 244 -13.39 11.16 0.23
CA LEU A 244 -14.78 11.59 0.04
C LEU A 244 -15.78 10.45 0.23
N LYS A 245 -15.40 9.19 -0.04
CA LYS A 245 -16.29 8.05 0.17
C LYS A 245 -16.50 7.78 1.65
N ASP A 246 -15.46 7.88 2.47
CA ASP A 246 -15.57 7.75 3.92
C ASP A 246 -16.42 8.87 4.51
N LEU A 247 -16.27 10.12 4.01
CA LEU A 247 -17.14 11.24 4.42
C LEU A 247 -18.62 10.98 4.05
N GLU A 248 -18.89 10.52 2.82
CA GLU A 248 -20.25 10.14 2.41
C GLU A 248 -20.87 9.11 3.37
N MET A 249 -20.13 8.04 3.67
CA MET A 249 -20.57 6.98 4.57
C MET A 249 -20.81 7.50 5.99
N LEU A 250 -19.96 8.39 6.49
CA LEU A 250 -20.14 9.02 7.81
C LEU A 250 -21.40 9.89 7.84
N LEU A 251 -21.65 10.69 6.82
CA LEU A 251 -22.83 11.53 6.70
C LEU A 251 -24.13 10.69 6.66
N GLU A 252 -24.10 9.55 5.95
CA GLU A 252 -25.23 8.61 5.94
C GLU A 252 -25.47 7.99 7.31
N GLN A 253 -24.42 7.56 8.02
CA GLN A 253 -24.52 6.96 9.35
C GLN A 253 -25.01 7.96 10.42
N THR A 254 -24.65 9.23 10.29
CA THR A 254 -25.01 10.28 11.25
C THR A 254 -26.33 10.98 10.93
N LYS A 255 -26.95 10.68 9.80
CA LYS A 255 -28.22 11.27 9.38
C LYS A 255 -29.30 11.01 10.44
N ASP A 256 -30.02 12.07 10.81
CA ASP A 256 -31.12 12.05 11.79
C ASP A 256 -30.75 11.58 13.20
N THR A 257 -29.47 11.51 13.56
CA THR A 257 -28.98 11.11 14.90
C THR A 257 -28.84 12.29 15.86
N GLY A 258 -28.95 13.53 15.39
CA GLY A 258 -28.68 14.73 16.18
C GLY A 258 -27.19 14.99 16.41
N ILE A 259 -26.32 14.39 15.61
CA ILE A 259 -24.88 14.62 15.62
C ILE A 259 -24.52 15.56 14.46
N ASP A 260 -23.72 16.59 14.73
CA ASP A 260 -23.18 17.49 13.72
C ASP A 260 -21.81 16.96 13.23
N VAL A 261 -21.55 17.03 11.94
CA VAL A 261 -20.24 16.69 11.34
C VAL A 261 -19.54 17.98 10.94
N TYR A 262 -18.30 18.14 11.38
CA TYR A 262 -17.43 19.26 11.07
C TYR A 262 -16.24 18.78 10.26
N THR A 263 -15.99 19.42 9.14
CA THR A 263 -14.84 19.12 8.29
C THR A 263 -13.67 20.03 8.58
N HIS A 264 -12.46 19.54 8.39
CA HIS A 264 -11.21 20.28 8.55
C HIS A 264 -10.26 19.94 7.41
N SER A 265 -9.45 20.93 7.00
CA SER A 265 -8.43 20.81 5.96
C SER A 265 -9.04 20.48 4.59
N GLU A 266 -8.69 19.35 4.00
CA GLU A 266 -9.02 18.96 2.62
C GLU A 266 -10.40 18.28 2.46
N MET A 267 -11.16 18.16 3.55
CA MET A 267 -12.52 17.62 3.51
C MET A 267 -13.54 18.66 3.10
#